data_231e6524adc45696be109b3f1b3ac0f1
#
_entry.id   231e6524adc45696be109b3f1b3ac0f1
#
_cell.length_a   1.000
_cell.length_b   1.000
_cell.length_c   1.000
_cell.angle_alpha   90.00
_cell.angle_beta   90.00
_cell.angle_gamma   90.00
#
_symmetry.space_group_name_H-M   'P 1'
#
loop_
_entity.id
_entity.type
_entity.pdbx_description
1 polymer ?
#
loop_
_entity_poly.entity_id
_entity_poly.type
_entity_poly.pdbx_seq_one_letter_code
_entity_poly.pdbx_strand_id
1 'polypeptide(L)'
;DVNAPTRYPANWAGEHLLDAITRAGGPKSQGFDSWVLLERNSKRATVPFGALVYEPSNNIYVHPNDTIYLYREPLTFVAFGATGRQGQLPFDAWRISLVEAVAKAQGLVDDRAEPGAVFLYRGETREVAAMLGIDVSKFSGPIIPIVYLVNFRDPAGYFLATKFWMRNKDILYVSNSLATESAKAMTYFRLVVGTVNDPILAANNTLILKGLLRTGGAFLTTAGGATGAAGR
;
A
#
# COMPACT_ATOMS: atom_id res chain seq x y z
N ASP A 1 -18.74 14.32 6.77
CA ASP A 1 -18.57 13.90 8.19
C ASP A 1 -17.91 14.97 9.08
N VAL A 2 -18.39 16.24 9.00
CA VAL A 2 -18.06 17.30 9.99
C VAL A 2 -19.14 17.38 11.05
N ASN A 3 -18.77 17.86 12.25
CA ASN A 3 -19.72 17.99 13.36
C ASN A 3 -20.78 19.08 13.11
N ALA A 4 -20.41 20.20 12.49
CA ALA A 4 -21.29 21.31 12.20
C ALA A 4 -21.11 21.81 10.75
N PRO A 5 -21.76 21.15 9.76
CA PRO A 5 -21.73 21.64 8.38
C PRO A 5 -22.21 23.08 8.31
N THR A 6 -21.40 23.96 7.75
CA THR A 6 -21.72 25.39 7.70
C THR A 6 -21.21 26.03 6.41
N ARG A 7 -21.81 27.17 6.07
CA ARG A 7 -21.35 28.05 5.01
C ARG A 7 -21.04 29.41 5.62
N TYR A 8 -19.83 29.91 5.41
CA TYR A 8 -19.40 31.21 5.96
C TYR A 8 -18.50 31.93 4.96
N PRO A 9 -18.39 33.25 5.04
CA PRO A 9 -17.49 34.03 4.20
C PRO A 9 -16.03 33.71 4.56
N ALA A 10 -15.16 33.61 3.54
CA ALA A 10 -13.72 33.45 3.73
C ALA A 10 -13.16 34.66 4.48
N ASN A 11 -12.21 34.45 5.39
CA ASN A 11 -11.59 35.49 6.14
C ASN A 11 -10.55 36.24 5.29
N TRP A 12 -10.56 37.58 5.32
CA TRP A 12 -9.59 38.43 4.63
C TRP A 12 -8.15 38.27 5.14
N ALA A 13 -7.97 37.86 6.39
CA ALA A 13 -6.64 37.58 6.97
C ALA A 13 -5.99 36.30 6.47
N GLY A 14 -6.70 35.55 5.64
CA GLY A 14 -6.28 34.21 5.21
C GLY A 14 -6.69 33.14 6.23
N GLU A 15 -7.17 32.03 5.73
CA GLU A 15 -7.60 30.86 6.53
C GLU A 15 -7.11 29.61 5.83
N HIS A 16 -6.52 28.70 6.58
CA HIS A 16 -6.07 27.42 6.03
C HIS A 16 -7.17 26.35 6.14
N LEU A 17 -6.96 25.22 5.45
CA LEU A 17 -7.92 24.11 5.46
C LEU A 17 -8.23 23.62 6.88
N LEU A 18 -7.22 23.50 7.76
CA LEU A 18 -7.44 23.06 9.14
C LEU A 18 -8.27 24.07 9.96
N ASP A 19 -8.10 25.38 9.71
CA ASP A 19 -8.89 26.40 10.39
C ASP A 19 -10.36 26.30 9.98
N ALA A 20 -10.61 26.13 8.68
CA ALA A 20 -11.95 25.95 8.13
C ALA A 20 -12.63 24.69 8.69
N ILE A 21 -11.90 23.58 8.75
CA ILE A 21 -12.39 22.33 9.32
C ILE A 21 -12.67 22.48 10.81
N THR A 22 -11.78 23.15 11.56
CA THR A 22 -11.95 23.42 13.00
C THR A 22 -13.18 24.29 13.25
N ARG A 23 -13.41 25.30 12.42
CA ARG A 23 -14.61 26.16 12.49
C ARG A 23 -15.90 25.36 12.26
N ALA A 24 -15.86 24.32 11.43
CA ALA A 24 -16.96 23.39 11.22
C ALA A 24 -17.07 22.32 12.33
N GLY A 25 -16.37 22.47 13.45
CA GLY A 25 -16.38 21.58 14.60
C GLY A 25 -15.48 20.34 14.45
N GLY A 26 -14.60 20.31 13.45
CA GLY A 26 -13.68 19.21 13.20
C GLY A 26 -14.35 17.96 12.57
N PRO A 27 -13.57 16.91 12.31
CA PRO A 27 -14.10 15.65 11.80
C PRO A 27 -14.98 14.95 12.84
N LYS A 28 -16.08 14.36 12.39
CA LYS A 28 -16.97 13.56 13.23
C LYS A 28 -16.39 12.18 13.51
N SER A 29 -15.68 11.63 12.54
CA SER A 29 -14.97 10.37 12.65
C SER A 29 -13.56 10.55 13.21
N GLN A 30 -12.89 9.44 13.58
CA GLN A 30 -11.50 9.50 14.00
C GLN A 30 -10.63 10.09 12.89
N GLY A 31 -9.71 11.00 13.24
CA GLY A 31 -8.92 11.76 12.25
C GLY A 31 -8.11 10.89 11.30
N PHE A 32 -7.64 9.72 11.75
CA PHE A 32 -6.87 8.80 10.91
C PHE A 32 -7.71 8.07 9.85
N ASP A 33 -9.04 8.01 10.01
CA ASP A 33 -9.99 7.45 9.02
C ASP A 33 -10.61 8.54 8.14
N SER A 34 -10.32 9.81 8.43
CA SER A 34 -10.96 10.95 7.77
C SER A 34 -10.14 11.42 6.57
N TRP A 35 -10.85 11.75 5.50
CA TRP A 35 -10.29 12.33 4.29
C TRP A 35 -10.90 13.69 4.02
N VAL A 36 -10.11 14.57 3.46
CA VAL A 36 -10.52 15.91 3.04
C VAL A 36 -10.47 15.98 1.53
N LEU A 37 -11.60 16.32 0.93
CA LEU A 37 -11.73 16.66 -0.48
C LEU A 37 -11.94 18.17 -0.58
N LEU A 38 -11.04 18.86 -1.22
CA LEU A 38 -11.18 20.26 -1.61
C LEU A 38 -11.65 20.34 -3.06
N GLU A 39 -12.73 21.06 -3.28
CA GLU A 39 -13.22 21.42 -4.62
C GLU A 39 -13.05 22.94 -4.84
N ARG A 40 -12.25 23.30 -5.86
CA ARG A 40 -11.93 24.68 -6.25
C ARG A 40 -11.99 24.79 -7.78
N ASN A 41 -12.81 25.70 -8.31
CA ASN A 41 -12.90 25.94 -9.76
C ASN A 41 -13.09 24.65 -10.58
N SER A 42 -14.00 23.78 -10.14
CA SER A 42 -14.28 22.45 -10.75
C SER A 42 -13.10 21.48 -10.72
N LYS A 43 -11.99 21.80 -10.05
CA LYS A 43 -10.89 20.89 -9.78
C LYS A 43 -11.06 20.28 -8.39
N ARG A 44 -10.63 19.03 -8.23
CA ARG A 44 -10.72 18.30 -6.96
C ARG A 44 -9.35 17.82 -6.53
N ALA A 45 -9.07 18.01 -5.26
CA ALA A 45 -7.88 17.47 -4.60
C ALA A 45 -8.32 16.74 -3.34
N THR A 46 -7.76 15.56 -3.14
CA THR A 46 -8.09 14.72 -1.97
C THR A 46 -6.82 14.44 -1.19
N VAL A 47 -6.91 14.56 0.13
CA VAL A 47 -5.80 14.30 1.04
C VAL A 47 -6.34 13.66 2.33
N PRO A 48 -5.63 12.70 2.93
CA PRO A 48 -5.99 12.21 4.26
C PRO A 48 -5.90 13.34 5.29
N PHE A 49 -6.83 13.39 6.24
CA PHE A 49 -6.84 14.43 7.28
C PHE A 49 -5.51 14.46 8.08
N GLY A 50 -4.93 13.28 8.36
CA GLY A 50 -3.62 13.17 9.00
C GLY A 50 -2.51 13.90 8.24
N ALA A 51 -2.54 13.91 6.89
CA ALA A 51 -1.54 14.61 6.10
C ALA A 51 -1.62 16.14 6.25
N LEU A 52 -2.80 16.69 6.52
CA LEU A 52 -2.92 18.14 6.84
C LEU A 52 -2.31 18.48 8.19
N VAL A 53 -2.34 17.54 9.14
CA VAL A 53 -1.83 17.74 10.50
C VAL A 53 -0.31 17.57 10.56
N TYR A 54 0.21 16.50 9.91
CA TYR A 54 1.62 16.13 10.03
C TYR A 54 2.52 16.73 8.94
N GLU A 55 1.94 17.21 7.83
CA GLU A 55 2.67 17.77 6.69
C GLU A 55 2.13 19.19 6.39
N PRO A 56 2.68 20.24 7.02
CA PRO A 56 2.15 21.61 6.92
C PRO A 56 1.99 22.16 5.50
N SER A 57 2.79 21.65 4.54
CA SER A 57 2.70 22.00 3.11
C SER A 57 1.35 21.65 2.48
N ASN A 58 0.62 20.69 3.04
CA ASN A 58 -0.72 20.32 2.57
C ASN A 58 -1.82 21.23 3.13
N ASN A 59 -1.54 21.99 4.20
CA ASN A 59 -2.49 22.89 4.82
C ASN A 59 -2.54 24.24 4.08
N ILE A 60 -3.10 24.22 2.88
CA ILE A 60 -3.17 25.38 1.97
C ILE A 60 -4.25 26.36 2.38
N TYR A 61 -4.17 27.60 1.86
CA TYR A 61 -5.18 28.63 2.07
C TYR A 61 -6.50 28.28 1.38
N VAL A 62 -7.60 28.55 2.09
CA VAL A 62 -8.96 28.50 1.56
C VAL A 62 -9.26 29.77 0.78
N HIS A 63 -9.91 29.62 -0.36
CA HIS A 63 -10.34 30.72 -1.23
C HIS A 63 -11.87 30.84 -1.25
N PRO A 64 -12.42 32.01 -1.62
CA PRO A 64 -13.84 32.15 -1.85
C PRO A 64 -14.36 31.13 -2.88
N ASN A 65 -15.53 30.58 -2.62
CA ASN A 65 -16.18 29.52 -3.39
C ASN A 65 -15.52 28.13 -3.33
N ASP A 66 -14.53 27.94 -2.45
CA ASP A 66 -14.08 26.58 -2.16
C ASP A 66 -15.17 25.78 -1.45
N THR A 67 -15.25 24.50 -1.78
CA THR A 67 -16.06 23.54 -1.02
C THR A 67 -15.16 22.47 -0.43
N ILE A 68 -15.27 22.27 0.88
CA ILE A 68 -14.46 21.30 1.63
C ILE A 68 -15.41 20.21 2.10
N TYR A 69 -15.14 19.00 1.66
CA TYR A 69 -15.86 17.79 2.11
C TYR A 69 -14.96 16.97 3.01
N LEU A 70 -15.49 16.55 4.15
CA LEU A 70 -14.90 15.50 4.96
C LEU A 70 -15.71 14.23 4.80
N TYR A 71 -15.01 13.11 4.63
CA TYR A 71 -15.65 11.80 4.56
C TYR A 71 -14.76 10.74 5.22
N ARG A 72 -15.39 9.66 5.65
CA ARG A 72 -14.67 8.54 6.27
C ARG A 72 -14.33 7.50 5.24
N GLU A 73 -13.04 7.17 5.13
CA GLU A 73 -12.53 6.07 4.33
C GLU A 73 -11.35 5.42 5.06
N PRO A 74 -11.59 4.34 5.84
CA PRO A 74 -10.53 3.66 6.57
C PRO A 74 -9.48 3.10 5.64
N LEU A 75 -8.21 3.34 5.97
CA LEU A 75 -7.09 2.65 5.33
C LEU A 75 -7.11 1.19 5.77
N THR A 76 -6.98 0.26 4.82
CA THR A 76 -7.04 -1.18 5.09
C THR A 76 -5.95 -1.92 4.32
N PHE A 77 -5.56 -3.07 4.85
CA PHE A 77 -4.76 -4.07 4.12
C PHE A 77 -5.43 -5.44 4.25
N VAL A 78 -4.99 -6.38 3.46
CA VAL A 78 -5.49 -7.74 3.53
C VAL A 78 -4.36 -8.66 3.98
N ALA A 79 -4.63 -9.55 4.93
CA ALA A 79 -3.68 -10.55 5.41
C ALA A 79 -4.14 -11.96 5.04
N PHE A 80 -3.23 -12.76 4.49
CA PHE A 80 -3.46 -14.15 4.12
C PHE A 80 -2.29 -15.06 4.52
N GLY A 81 -2.51 -16.37 4.39
CA GLY A 81 -1.49 -17.41 4.64
C GLY A 81 -1.33 -17.75 6.10
N ALA A 82 -0.11 -17.98 6.56
CA ALA A 82 0.19 -18.42 7.93
C ALA A 82 0.26 -17.25 8.93
N THR A 83 -0.74 -16.36 8.87
CA THR A 83 -0.98 -15.32 9.90
C THR A 83 -1.99 -15.81 10.92
N GLY A 84 -1.92 -15.32 12.14
CA GLY A 84 -2.87 -15.64 13.20
C GLY A 84 -4.29 -15.17 12.88
N ARG A 85 -4.44 -14.07 12.12
CA ARG A 85 -5.72 -13.52 11.66
C ARG A 85 -5.66 -13.19 10.18
N GLN A 86 -6.52 -13.83 9.39
CA GLN A 86 -6.68 -13.57 7.96
C GLN A 86 -7.88 -12.64 7.69
N GLY A 87 -7.83 -11.92 6.58
CA GLY A 87 -8.91 -11.05 6.11
C GLY A 87 -8.50 -9.60 5.94
N GLN A 88 -9.47 -8.74 5.73
CA GLN A 88 -9.26 -7.31 5.60
C GLN A 88 -9.17 -6.68 7.00
N LEU A 89 -8.07 -5.99 7.26
CA LEU A 89 -7.75 -5.38 8.54
C LEU A 89 -7.58 -3.86 8.38
N PRO A 90 -8.18 -3.03 9.24
CA PRO A 90 -7.97 -1.59 9.20
C PRO A 90 -6.61 -1.21 9.80
N PHE A 91 -6.09 -0.06 9.37
CA PHE A 91 -4.86 0.48 9.96
C PHE A 91 -5.09 0.98 11.38
N ASP A 92 -6.24 1.56 11.68
CA ASP A 92 -6.58 2.27 12.92
C ASP A 92 -5.52 3.33 13.30
N ALA A 93 -4.83 3.85 12.29
CA ALA A 93 -3.77 4.82 12.40
C ALA A 93 -3.62 5.57 11.08
N TRP A 94 -2.97 6.73 11.13
CA TRP A 94 -2.59 7.50 9.93
C TRP A 94 -1.71 6.69 8.98
N ARG A 95 -0.76 5.92 9.51
CA ARG A 95 0.09 4.99 8.77
C ARG A 95 0.61 3.91 9.73
N ILE A 96 0.88 2.74 9.19
CA ILE A 96 1.50 1.63 9.91
C ILE A 96 2.67 1.08 9.11
N SER A 97 3.66 0.54 9.80
CA SER A 97 4.77 -0.18 9.20
C SER A 97 4.38 -1.63 8.88
N LEU A 98 5.19 -2.31 8.07
CA LEU A 98 4.97 -3.72 7.76
C LEU A 98 5.01 -4.61 9.02
N VAL A 99 5.88 -4.30 9.99
CA VAL A 99 5.92 -5.01 11.29
C VAL A 99 4.60 -4.85 12.04
N GLU A 100 4.06 -3.63 12.09
CA GLU A 100 2.78 -3.36 12.74
C GLU A 100 1.61 -4.06 12.01
N ALA A 101 1.67 -4.14 10.67
CA ALA A 101 0.67 -4.88 9.90
C ALA A 101 0.73 -6.39 10.22
N VAL A 102 1.93 -6.98 10.32
CA VAL A 102 2.10 -8.36 10.77
C VAL A 102 1.55 -8.55 12.19
N ALA A 103 1.85 -7.62 13.11
CA ALA A 103 1.31 -7.67 14.48
C ALA A 103 -0.22 -7.56 14.51
N LYS A 104 -0.84 -6.69 13.69
CA LYS A 104 -2.30 -6.59 13.54
C LYS A 104 -2.94 -7.87 12.97
N ALA A 105 -2.20 -8.59 12.14
CA ALA A 105 -2.58 -9.92 11.65
C ALA A 105 -2.29 -11.04 12.68
N GLN A 106 -2.05 -10.68 13.97
CA GLN A 106 -1.74 -11.59 15.08
C GLN A 106 -0.45 -12.38 14.88
N GLY A 107 0.54 -11.79 14.17
CA GLY A 107 1.84 -12.38 13.98
C GLY A 107 1.90 -13.52 12.98
N LEU A 108 3.03 -14.19 12.99
CA LEU A 108 3.30 -15.42 12.23
C LEU A 108 2.91 -16.61 13.10
N VAL A 109 2.26 -17.60 12.51
CA VAL A 109 1.86 -18.82 13.25
C VAL A 109 3.06 -19.75 13.32
N ASP A 110 3.65 -19.91 14.52
CA ASP A 110 4.95 -20.54 14.76
C ASP A 110 5.08 -21.97 14.19
N ASP A 111 4.00 -22.74 14.21
CA ASP A 111 4.01 -24.14 13.79
C ASP A 111 3.95 -24.33 12.26
N ARG A 112 3.63 -23.30 11.50
CA ARG A 112 3.42 -23.41 10.04
C ARG A 112 3.93 -22.24 9.23
N ALA A 113 4.20 -21.09 9.83
CA ALA A 113 4.70 -19.95 9.09
C ALA A 113 6.16 -20.10 8.69
N GLU A 114 6.50 -19.65 7.51
CA GLU A 114 7.87 -19.48 7.05
C GLU A 114 8.31 -18.01 7.21
N PRO A 115 9.00 -17.64 8.31
CA PRO A 115 9.37 -16.25 8.55
C PRO A 115 10.32 -15.67 7.50
N GLY A 116 11.05 -16.52 6.77
CA GLY A 116 11.89 -16.12 5.65
C GLY A 116 11.10 -15.74 4.38
N ALA A 117 9.78 -15.98 4.37
CA ALA A 117 8.93 -15.81 3.18
C ALA A 117 7.65 -15.04 3.50
N VAL A 118 7.82 -13.79 3.91
CA VAL A 118 6.74 -12.83 4.08
C VAL A 118 6.68 -11.94 2.83
N PHE A 119 5.56 -11.99 2.12
CA PHE A 119 5.36 -11.28 0.87
C PHE A 119 4.41 -10.11 1.06
N LEU A 120 4.75 -8.98 0.44
CA LEU A 120 3.86 -7.83 0.32
C LEU A 120 3.59 -7.56 -1.16
N TYR A 121 2.32 -7.59 -1.55
CA TYR A 121 1.87 -7.28 -2.90
C TYR A 121 1.36 -5.86 -2.94
N ARG A 122 1.86 -5.08 -3.88
CA ARG A 122 1.52 -3.66 -4.04
C ARG A 122 1.55 -3.24 -5.51
N GLY A 123 0.62 -2.38 -5.88
CA GLY A 123 0.73 -1.63 -7.13
C GLY A 123 1.63 -0.40 -6.95
N GLU A 124 2.71 -0.33 -7.72
CA GLU A 124 3.61 0.82 -7.73
C GLU A 124 3.44 1.65 -9.00
N THR A 125 3.77 2.95 -8.94
CA THR A 125 3.82 3.77 -10.14
C THR A 125 4.99 3.36 -11.04
N ARG A 126 4.91 3.70 -12.32
CA ARG A 126 5.98 3.37 -13.28
C ARG A 126 7.33 3.98 -12.88
N GLU A 127 7.32 5.18 -12.29
CA GLU A 127 8.52 5.86 -11.81
C GLU A 127 9.18 5.06 -10.67
N VAL A 128 8.39 4.64 -9.69
CA VAL A 128 8.89 3.83 -8.56
C VAL A 128 9.40 2.48 -9.06
N ALA A 129 8.64 1.82 -9.95
CA ALA A 129 9.07 0.55 -10.54
C ALA A 129 10.40 0.67 -11.30
N ALA A 130 10.58 1.74 -12.06
CA ALA A 130 11.83 2.02 -12.77
C ALA A 130 13.00 2.29 -11.81
N MET A 131 12.78 3.05 -10.73
CA MET A 131 13.79 3.27 -9.67
C MET A 131 14.21 1.98 -8.98
N LEU A 132 13.30 1.01 -8.89
CA LEU A 132 13.58 -0.34 -8.38
C LEU A 132 14.29 -1.24 -9.42
N GLY A 133 14.59 -0.74 -10.61
CA GLY A 133 15.28 -1.48 -11.66
C GLY A 133 14.40 -2.41 -12.48
N ILE A 134 13.06 -2.24 -12.42
CA ILE A 134 12.12 -3.05 -13.19
C ILE A 134 12.00 -2.50 -14.60
N ASP A 135 12.03 -3.39 -15.58
CA ASP A 135 11.74 -3.05 -16.98
C ASP A 135 10.23 -2.77 -17.14
N VAL A 136 9.87 -1.49 -17.03
CA VAL A 136 8.49 -1.02 -17.12
C VAL A 136 7.89 -1.12 -18.52
N SER A 137 8.71 -1.33 -19.58
CA SER A 137 8.23 -1.46 -20.96
C SER A 137 7.33 -2.67 -21.17
N LYS A 138 7.49 -3.69 -20.33
CA LYS A 138 6.70 -4.94 -20.34
C LYS A 138 5.27 -4.78 -19.82
N PHE A 139 4.94 -3.63 -19.26
CA PHE A 139 3.63 -3.37 -18.66
C PHE A 139 2.93 -2.23 -19.41
N SER A 140 1.67 -2.41 -19.74
CA SER A 140 0.87 -1.41 -20.47
C SER A 140 0.17 -0.40 -19.54
N GLY A 141 -0.08 -0.76 -18.29
CA GLY A 141 -0.81 0.05 -17.32
C GLY A 141 0.03 1.12 -16.62
N PRO A 142 -0.59 2.12 -15.97
CA PRO A 142 0.08 3.12 -15.17
C PRO A 142 0.63 2.56 -13.85
N ILE A 143 0.05 1.47 -13.35
CA ILE A 143 0.41 0.80 -12.10
C ILE A 143 1.06 -0.54 -12.42
N ILE A 144 2.24 -0.74 -11.84
CA ILE A 144 3.04 -1.96 -11.99
C ILE A 144 2.85 -2.82 -10.72
N PRO A 145 2.40 -4.08 -10.87
CA PRO A 145 2.30 -4.98 -9.74
C PRO A 145 3.68 -5.43 -9.28
N ILE A 146 3.99 -5.20 -8.02
CA ILE A 146 5.26 -5.56 -7.38
C ILE A 146 5.02 -6.46 -6.19
N VAL A 147 5.90 -7.45 -6.03
CA VAL A 147 5.94 -8.33 -4.86
C VAL A 147 7.24 -8.08 -4.11
N TYR A 148 7.12 -7.60 -2.89
CA TYR A 148 8.25 -7.47 -1.98
C TYR A 148 8.37 -8.73 -1.13
N LEU A 149 9.56 -9.29 -1.05
CA LEU A 149 9.88 -10.39 -0.14
C LEU A 149 10.67 -9.84 1.05
N VAL A 150 10.19 -10.08 2.25
CA VAL A 150 10.85 -9.70 3.49
C VAL A 150 11.17 -10.95 4.31
N ASN A 151 12.43 -11.07 4.71
CA ASN A 151 12.90 -12.18 5.54
C ASN A 151 12.90 -11.74 7.01
N PHE A 152 11.94 -12.24 7.79
CA PHE A 152 11.84 -12.01 9.23
C PHE A 152 12.73 -12.93 10.08
N ARG A 153 13.47 -13.88 9.48
CA ARG A 153 14.53 -14.62 10.17
C ARG A 153 15.81 -13.79 10.34
N ASP A 154 15.99 -12.82 9.43
CA ASP A 154 17.13 -11.92 9.48
C ASP A 154 16.77 -10.66 10.30
N PRO A 155 17.52 -10.33 11.35
CA PRO A 155 17.33 -9.08 12.10
C PRO A 155 17.31 -7.83 11.21
N ALA A 156 18.10 -7.78 10.14
CA ALA A 156 18.08 -6.68 9.18
C ALA A 156 16.72 -6.56 8.48
N GLY A 157 16.07 -7.69 8.18
CA GLY A 157 14.73 -7.74 7.63
C GLY A 157 13.68 -7.14 8.59
N TYR A 158 13.77 -7.44 9.88
CA TYR A 158 12.94 -6.81 10.91
C TYR A 158 13.12 -5.30 10.95
N PHE A 159 14.35 -4.79 11.02
CA PHE A 159 14.61 -3.36 11.04
C PHE A 159 14.11 -2.67 9.76
N LEU A 160 14.29 -3.30 8.60
CA LEU A 160 13.74 -2.79 7.36
C LEU A 160 12.20 -2.72 7.42
N ALA A 161 11.56 -3.77 7.92
CA ALA A 161 10.10 -3.82 8.02
C ALA A 161 9.52 -2.75 8.96
N THR A 162 10.27 -2.26 9.96
CA THR A 162 9.85 -1.12 10.80
C THR A 162 9.84 0.21 10.03
N LYS A 163 10.61 0.31 8.95
CA LYS A 163 10.70 1.51 8.10
C LYS A 163 9.89 1.41 6.82
N PHE A 164 9.38 0.23 6.53
CA PHE A 164 8.57 -0.02 5.35
C PHE A 164 7.10 0.29 5.64
N TRP A 165 6.59 1.41 5.13
CA TRP A 165 5.23 1.86 5.36
C TRP A 165 4.23 1.10 4.49
N MET A 166 3.16 0.62 5.13
CA MET A 166 2.01 0.05 4.44
C MET A 166 1.23 1.11 3.69
N ARG A 167 0.62 0.71 2.56
CA ARG A 167 -0.34 1.55 1.82
C ARG A 167 -1.73 0.94 1.81
N ASN A 168 -2.71 1.77 1.54
CA ASN A 168 -4.10 1.30 1.42
C ASN A 168 -4.21 0.22 0.35
N LYS A 169 -4.91 -0.86 0.68
CA LYS A 169 -5.14 -2.06 -0.17
C LYS A 169 -3.90 -2.92 -0.42
N ASP A 170 -2.82 -2.76 0.32
CA ASP A 170 -1.73 -3.73 0.32
C ASP A 170 -2.22 -5.13 0.69
N ILE A 171 -1.55 -6.16 0.17
CA ILE A 171 -1.82 -7.55 0.53
C ILE A 171 -0.57 -8.12 1.19
N LEU A 172 -0.70 -8.50 2.44
CA LEU A 172 0.30 -9.23 3.21
C LEU A 172 0.03 -10.73 3.09
N TYR A 173 1.01 -11.48 2.63
CA TYR A 173 0.93 -12.93 2.55
C TYR A 173 2.10 -13.58 3.26
N VAL A 174 1.81 -14.43 4.23
CA VAL A 174 2.80 -15.22 4.95
C VAL A 174 2.77 -16.65 4.44
N SER A 175 3.90 -17.11 3.93
CA SER A 175 4.03 -18.45 3.36
C SER A 175 4.13 -19.54 4.43
N ASN A 176 3.69 -20.73 4.08
CA ASN A 176 3.89 -21.94 4.89
C ASN A 176 5.22 -22.65 4.58
N SER A 177 5.85 -22.36 3.43
CA SER A 177 7.15 -22.90 3.04
C SER A 177 7.79 -22.11 1.90
N LEU A 178 9.12 -22.11 1.86
CA LEU A 178 9.92 -21.38 0.86
C LEU A 178 9.73 -21.89 -0.58
N ALA A 179 9.49 -23.20 -0.77
CA ALA A 179 9.62 -23.84 -2.07
C ALA A 179 8.32 -23.93 -2.88
N THR A 180 7.18 -24.08 -2.22
CA THR A 180 5.91 -24.39 -2.91
C THR A 180 5.04 -23.17 -3.17
N GLU A 181 5.36 -22.04 -2.56
CA GLU A 181 4.41 -20.96 -2.39
C GLU A 181 4.66 -19.72 -3.26
N SER A 182 5.81 -19.57 -3.89
CA SER A 182 5.99 -18.53 -4.91
C SER A 182 4.99 -18.69 -6.07
N ALA A 183 4.66 -19.95 -6.43
CA ALA A 183 3.64 -20.25 -7.44
C ALA A 183 2.20 -19.99 -6.93
N LYS A 184 1.91 -20.32 -5.66
CA LYS A 184 0.59 -20.04 -5.05
C LYS A 184 0.38 -18.55 -4.81
N ALA A 185 1.40 -17.85 -4.31
CA ALA A 185 1.39 -16.41 -4.15
C ALA A 185 1.06 -15.72 -5.46
N MET A 186 1.61 -16.20 -6.58
CA MET A 186 1.28 -15.71 -7.91
C MET A 186 -0.15 -16.02 -8.32
N THR A 187 -0.69 -17.18 -7.92
CA THR A 187 -2.08 -17.56 -8.21
C THR A 187 -3.07 -16.67 -7.47
N TYR A 188 -2.82 -16.36 -6.18
CA TYR A 188 -3.65 -15.42 -5.41
C TYR A 188 -3.57 -14.00 -5.98
N PHE A 189 -2.39 -13.58 -6.41
CA PHE A 189 -2.24 -12.29 -7.09
C PHE A 189 -3.07 -12.23 -8.38
N ARG A 190 -3.04 -13.27 -9.21
CA ARG A 190 -3.89 -13.38 -10.41
C ARG A 190 -5.39 -13.27 -10.08
N LEU A 191 -5.81 -13.86 -8.96
CA LEU A 191 -7.22 -13.83 -8.54
C LEU A 191 -7.66 -12.42 -8.12
N VAL A 192 -6.81 -11.68 -7.41
CA VAL A 192 -7.13 -10.34 -6.88
C VAL A 192 -6.98 -9.25 -7.94
N VAL A 193 -5.98 -9.34 -8.81
CA VAL A 193 -5.71 -8.36 -9.86
C VAL A 193 -6.47 -8.69 -11.17
N GLY A 194 -6.75 -9.94 -11.42
CA GLY A 194 -7.47 -10.41 -12.62
C GLY A 194 -8.91 -9.89 -12.76
N THR A 195 -9.46 -9.31 -11.69
CA THR A 195 -10.76 -8.62 -11.76
C THR A 195 -10.65 -7.18 -12.27
N VAL A 196 -9.45 -6.65 -12.47
CA VAL A 196 -9.25 -5.23 -12.79
C VAL A 196 -8.80 -4.96 -14.23
N ASN A 197 -8.12 -5.89 -14.93
CA ASN A 197 -7.88 -5.79 -16.39
C ASN A 197 -7.14 -7.01 -16.95
N ASP A 198 -7.74 -7.70 -17.89
CA ASP A 198 -7.22 -8.89 -18.59
C ASP A 198 -5.90 -8.78 -19.38
N PRO A 199 -5.38 -7.60 -19.78
CA PRO A 199 -4.11 -7.55 -20.52
C PRO A 199 -2.86 -7.82 -19.69
N ILE A 200 -2.93 -7.75 -18.35
CA ILE A 200 -1.75 -7.92 -17.47
C ILE A 200 -1.35 -9.39 -17.35
N LEU A 201 -2.24 -10.31 -17.71
CA LEU A 201 -2.03 -11.76 -17.59
C LEU A 201 -1.10 -12.35 -18.66
N ALA A 202 -0.79 -11.63 -19.74
CA ALA A 202 0.08 -12.11 -20.81
C ALA A 202 1.59 -11.96 -20.51
N ALA A 203 1.96 -11.22 -19.47
CA ALA A 203 3.37 -11.04 -19.08
C ALA A 203 3.76 -12.03 -17.98
N ASN A 204 4.27 -13.17 -18.36
CA ASN A 204 4.79 -14.23 -17.48
C ASN A 204 6.10 -13.84 -16.75
N ASN A 205 6.23 -12.60 -16.28
CA ASN A 205 7.45 -12.13 -15.63
C ASN A 205 7.14 -11.61 -14.23
N THR A 206 7.14 -12.52 -13.27
CA THR A 206 7.23 -12.17 -11.86
C THR A 206 8.66 -11.74 -11.56
N LEU A 207 8.87 -10.45 -11.49
CA LEU A 207 10.09 -9.91 -10.93
C LEU A 207 9.93 -9.89 -9.42
N ILE A 208 10.47 -10.91 -8.76
CA ILE A 208 10.70 -10.85 -7.32
C ILE A 208 11.86 -9.87 -7.14
N LEU A 209 11.54 -8.65 -6.74
CA LEU A 209 12.57 -7.70 -6.38
C LEU A 209 13.24 -8.16 -5.09
N LYS A 210 14.51 -8.45 -5.22
CA LYS A 210 15.40 -8.39 -4.07
C LYS A 210 15.28 -6.98 -3.52
N GLY A 211 14.59 -6.88 -2.40
CA GLY A 211 14.45 -5.64 -1.70
C GLY A 211 15.81 -4.95 -1.55
N LEU A 212 15.81 -3.70 -1.30
CA LEU A 212 16.92 -2.78 -0.99
C LEU A 212 18.04 -3.33 -0.07
N LEU A 213 18.19 -4.63 0.04
CA LEU A 213 19.21 -5.33 0.79
C LEU A 213 20.37 -5.68 -0.13
N ARG A 214 21.25 -4.70 -0.30
CA ARG A 214 22.62 -4.96 -0.76
C ARG A 214 23.44 -5.46 0.43
N THR A 215 23.22 -6.72 0.84
CA THR A 215 24.19 -7.52 1.58
C THR A 215 23.78 -9.00 1.54
N GLY A 216 24.54 -9.79 0.81
CA GLY A 216 24.71 -11.22 0.99
C GLY A 216 23.52 -12.13 0.61
N GLY A 217 23.51 -12.61 -0.59
CA GLY A 217 22.69 -13.76 -0.99
C GLY A 217 21.72 -13.47 -2.14
N ALA A 218 22.23 -13.62 -3.36
CA ALA A 218 21.44 -13.49 -4.56
C ALA A 218 20.68 -14.79 -4.86
N PHE A 219 19.35 -14.71 -5.00
CA PHE A 219 18.58 -15.73 -5.71
C PHE A 219 17.73 -15.05 -6.81
N LEU A 220 18.26 -15.13 -8.03
CA LEU A 220 17.47 -14.97 -9.24
C LEU A 220 16.98 -16.38 -9.62
N THR A 221 15.71 -16.67 -9.47
CA THR A 221 15.08 -17.76 -10.19
C THR A 221 14.35 -17.17 -11.38
N THR A 222 15.02 -17.16 -12.52
CA THR A 222 14.37 -17.07 -13.81
C THR A 222 13.74 -18.42 -14.05
N ALA A 223 12.41 -18.52 -14.04
CA ALA A 223 11.72 -19.64 -14.62
C ALA A 223 11.82 -19.52 -16.15
N GLY A 224 12.96 -19.87 -16.69
CA GLY A 224 13.16 -20.05 -18.11
C GLY A 224 12.71 -21.45 -18.50
N GLY A 225 11.81 -21.55 -19.47
CA GLY A 225 11.32 -22.80 -20.00
C GLY A 225 12.46 -23.67 -20.55
N ALA A 226 12.51 -24.90 -20.06
CA ALA A 226 13.25 -25.96 -20.71
C ALA A 226 12.43 -26.46 -21.89
N THR A 227 12.76 -26.03 -23.09
CA THR A 227 12.40 -26.77 -24.30
C THR A 227 13.33 -27.97 -24.41
N GLY A 228 12.73 -29.13 -24.37
CA GLY A 228 13.44 -30.37 -24.62
C GLY A 228 14.04 -30.42 -26.04
N ALA A 229 15.22 -30.97 -26.15
CA ALA A 229 15.72 -31.55 -27.38
C ALA A 229 16.11 -32.97 -27.08
N ALA A 230 15.28 -33.87 -27.55
CA ALA A 230 15.65 -35.26 -27.75
C ALA A 230 16.67 -35.33 -28.89
N GLY A 231 17.64 -36.22 -28.79
CA GLY A 231 18.52 -36.49 -29.89
C GLY A 231 19.69 -37.40 -29.54
N ARG A 232 19.45 -38.69 -29.72
CA ARG A 232 20.37 -39.85 -29.90
C ARG A 232 20.98 -40.45 -28.66
#